data_9f747a92fd3184471ddd6d16ba698738
#
_entry.id   9f747a92fd3184471ddd6d16ba698738
#
_cell.length_a   1.000
_cell.length_b   1.000
_cell.length_c   1.000
_cell.angle_alpha   90.00
_cell.angle_beta   90.00
_cell.angle_gamma   90.00
#
_symmetry.space_group_name_H-M   'P 1'
#
loop_
_entity.id
_entity.type
_entity.pdbx_description
1 polymer ?
#
loop_
_entity_poly.entity_id
_entity_poly.type
_entity_poly.pdbx_seq_one_letter_code
_entity_poly.pdbx_strand_id
1 'polypeptide(L)'
;MLEIDWTTEEPALAAGQLLVVPLREGHDPEVISARFGTAVRDAVAKAPFLGKPGESFGFTREQGGAMQHVLLMGTAGLADPAALRQLAHDAAREAQRLGASELLLDLHGADGLPADGDDPLRTGSLLAQGLELGTYVYDRFLSEGNRRTPSLRSATAWGRSAAPADGTARGQIVAAAVAKARDLGNGPPALVTPTYLANTAAEIVDTLRSEGHDVALTVLDREQCQEKGMGCFLGVAQGSDEPPKFIHLAYRPKTAGAGKPTRVVLIGKGITFDSGGYSLKPTDGMLDMKLDMCGAAAVIAAFEAAVRMQVQYEVHSLVAAAENLVSGGAYKLGDVLTASNGKTVEINNTDAEGRLTLADAMVYAASTIHPELMIDFATLTGACIIALGPRIAGVMTNDEPLYADWTAAAARSGEEMWRLPLPGNLKEQLKSKVADMRNTGERYGGAITAGLFLSEFTQGVRWMHVDIAGPAMASKPWGITTPGGTGVPVATILELLAGDIKTTAS
;
A
#
# COMPACT_ATOMS: atom_id res chain seq x y z
N MET A 1 -4.06 13.97 -12.00
CA MET A 1 -2.98 14.42 -11.10
C MET A 1 -3.12 15.92 -10.91
N LEU A 2 -2.85 16.40 -9.70
CA LEU A 2 -2.82 17.83 -9.39
C LEU A 2 -1.60 18.49 -10.04
N GLU A 3 -1.75 19.76 -10.42
CA GLU A 3 -0.61 20.61 -10.71
C GLU A 3 -0.03 21.10 -9.38
N ILE A 4 1.24 20.77 -9.08
CA ILE A 4 1.86 21.04 -7.78
C ILE A 4 3.12 21.87 -8.02
N ASP A 5 3.10 23.12 -7.55
CA ASP A 5 4.18 24.07 -7.68
C ASP A 5 4.84 24.40 -6.34
N TRP A 6 6.08 24.86 -6.41
CA TRP A 6 6.86 25.34 -5.27
C TRP A 6 7.37 26.75 -5.54
N THR A 7 7.26 27.61 -4.53
CA THR A 7 7.77 28.99 -4.62
C THR A 7 8.40 29.44 -3.32
N THR A 8 9.40 30.32 -3.43
CA THR A 8 10.00 31.04 -2.30
C THR A 8 9.48 32.47 -2.16
N GLU A 9 8.79 32.94 -3.19
CA GLU A 9 8.14 34.27 -3.18
C GLU A 9 6.71 34.13 -2.66
N GLU A 10 6.25 35.11 -1.87
CA GLU A 10 4.86 35.14 -1.43
C GLU A 10 3.94 35.25 -2.66
N PRO A 11 3.13 34.19 -2.92
CA PRO A 11 2.32 34.22 -4.14
C PRO A 11 1.17 35.19 -3.99
N ALA A 12 0.82 35.84 -5.12
CA ALA A 12 -0.37 36.67 -5.19
C ALA A 12 -1.61 35.78 -4.97
N LEU A 13 -2.45 36.19 -4.03
CA LEU A 13 -3.64 35.41 -3.65
C LEU A 13 -4.78 35.67 -4.64
N ALA A 14 -5.35 34.61 -5.19
CA ALA A 14 -6.47 34.67 -6.12
C ALA A 14 -7.81 34.49 -5.40
N ALA A 15 -8.89 35.01 -5.98
CA ALA A 15 -10.25 34.74 -5.49
C ALA A 15 -10.59 33.26 -5.60
N GLY A 16 -11.17 32.66 -4.55
CA GLY A 16 -11.51 31.22 -4.53
C GLY A 16 -10.37 30.30 -4.14
N GLN A 17 -9.20 30.82 -3.86
CA GLN A 17 -8.05 30.08 -3.36
C GLN A 17 -8.17 29.84 -1.85
N LEU A 18 -7.83 28.63 -1.41
CA LEU A 18 -7.71 28.30 0.02
C LEU A 18 -6.26 28.51 0.47
N LEU A 19 -6.05 29.36 1.47
CA LEU A 19 -4.77 29.47 2.17
C LEU A 19 -4.77 28.57 3.38
N VAL A 20 -3.83 27.63 3.46
CA VAL A 20 -3.60 26.79 4.63
C VAL A 20 -2.32 27.20 5.33
N VAL A 21 -2.40 27.43 6.64
CA VAL A 21 -1.28 27.83 7.51
C VAL A 21 -1.14 26.78 8.60
N PRO A 22 -0.08 25.97 8.59
CA PRO A 22 0.18 25.00 9.64
C PRO A 22 0.67 25.71 10.92
N LEU A 23 0.15 25.28 12.06
CA LEU A 23 0.54 25.75 13.39
C LEU A 23 0.74 24.57 14.31
N ARG A 24 1.77 24.60 15.16
CA ARG A 24 1.99 23.58 16.18
C ARG A 24 1.34 23.93 17.51
N GLU A 25 1.13 22.96 18.36
CA GLU A 25 0.71 23.16 19.74
C GLU A 25 1.66 24.12 20.45
N GLY A 26 1.09 25.12 21.14
CA GLY A 26 1.85 26.14 21.83
C GLY A 26 2.49 27.21 20.91
N HIS A 27 1.98 27.35 19.68
CA HIS A 27 2.40 28.45 18.77
C HIS A 27 2.22 29.82 19.46
N ASP A 28 3.11 30.78 19.12
CA ASP A 28 2.99 32.14 19.60
C ASP A 28 1.74 32.82 18.96
N PRO A 29 0.77 33.25 19.74
CA PRO A 29 -0.41 33.98 19.22
C PRO A 29 -0.06 35.23 18.40
N GLU A 30 1.10 35.83 18.64
CA GLU A 30 1.52 37.02 17.89
C GLU A 30 1.86 36.70 16.41
N VAL A 31 2.18 35.45 16.08
CA VAL A 31 2.33 35.00 14.68
C VAL A 31 0.99 35.19 13.93
N ILE A 32 -0.13 34.85 14.58
CA ILE A 32 -1.47 35.05 14.02
C ILE A 32 -1.80 36.54 13.94
N SER A 33 -1.48 37.29 15.00
CA SER A 33 -1.73 38.73 15.09
C SER A 33 -1.00 39.51 14.01
N ALA A 34 0.29 39.23 13.82
CA ALA A 34 1.14 39.89 12.83
C ALA A 34 0.64 39.65 11.39
N ARG A 35 0.08 38.48 11.13
CA ARG A 35 -0.31 38.09 9.78
C ARG A 35 -1.77 38.40 9.45
N PHE A 36 -2.68 38.19 10.41
CA PHE A 36 -4.12 38.26 10.18
C PHE A 36 -4.81 39.35 11.04
N GLY A 37 -4.09 40.02 11.90
CA GLY A 37 -4.58 41.05 12.80
C GLY A 37 -5.07 40.50 14.15
N THR A 38 -5.17 41.43 15.10
CA THR A 38 -5.53 41.10 16.51
C THR A 38 -6.92 40.52 16.65
N ALA A 39 -7.89 40.91 15.81
CA ALA A 39 -9.24 40.37 15.83
C ALA A 39 -9.28 38.85 15.53
N VAL A 40 -8.45 38.36 14.58
CA VAL A 40 -8.33 36.92 14.28
C VAL A 40 -7.64 36.20 15.41
N ARG A 41 -6.53 36.75 15.96
CA ARG A 41 -5.86 36.21 17.17
C ARG A 41 -6.85 36.00 18.33
N ASP A 42 -7.66 37.03 18.64
CA ASP A 42 -8.61 37.01 19.73
C ASP A 42 -9.78 36.02 19.48
N ALA A 43 -10.15 35.80 18.22
CA ALA A 43 -11.13 34.80 17.82
C ALA A 43 -10.55 33.37 17.97
N VAL A 44 -9.32 33.15 17.55
CA VAL A 44 -8.60 31.87 17.72
C VAL A 44 -8.43 31.54 19.21
N ALA A 45 -8.04 32.51 20.03
CA ALA A 45 -7.89 32.34 21.48
C ALA A 45 -9.20 31.96 22.22
N LYS A 46 -10.36 32.25 21.64
CA LYS A 46 -11.67 31.86 22.17
C LYS A 46 -12.19 30.55 21.58
N ALA A 47 -11.60 30.07 20.50
CA ALA A 47 -11.97 28.82 19.88
C ALA A 47 -11.25 27.63 20.55
N PRO A 48 -11.77 26.39 20.44
CA PRO A 48 -11.09 25.20 20.92
C PRO A 48 -9.97 24.78 19.96
N PHE A 49 -9.11 25.71 19.56
CA PHE A 49 -7.97 25.49 18.65
C PHE A 49 -6.66 25.75 19.39
N LEU A 50 -5.89 24.72 19.60
CA LEU A 50 -4.59 24.76 20.30
C LEU A 50 -3.41 24.48 19.37
N GLY A 51 -3.65 24.19 18.08
CA GLY A 51 -2.65 23.78 17.12
C GLY A 51 -2.29 22.29 17.21
N LYS A 52 -3.10 21.48 17.85
CA LYS A 52 -2.91 20.03 17.91
C LYS A 52 -3.26 19.36 16.58
N PRO A 53 -2.60 18.23 16.23
CA PRO A 53 -2.96 17.45 15.06
C PRO A 53 -4.47 17.15 14.98
N GLY A 54 -5.07 17.38 13.81
CA GLY A 54 -6.50 17.21 13.58
C GLY A 54 -7.39 18.38 13.99
N GLU A 55 -6.85 19.41 14.65
CA GLU A 55 -7.58 20.66 14.91
C GLU A 55 -7.46 21.60 13.72
N SER A 56 -8.52 22.34 13.43
CA SER A 56 -8.50 23.41 12.43
C SER A 56 -9.36 24.59 12.85
N PHE A 57 -8.98 25.78 12.40
CA PHE A 57 -9.75 27.00 12.57
C PHE A 57 -9.84 27.75 11.24
N GLY A 58 -11.05 27.86 10.69
CA GLY A 58 -11.29 28.49 9.40
C GLY A 58 -11.92 29.88 9.57
N PHE A 59 -11.49 30.82 8.72
CA PHE A 59 -12.11 32.15 8.59
C PHE A 59 -11.96 32.66 7.15
N THR A 60 -12.69 33.72 6.85
CA THR A 60 -12.62 34.40 5.56
C THR A 60 -12.16 35.81 5.78
N ARG A 61 -11.27 36.31 4.92
CA ARG A 61 -10.81 37.70 4.91
C ARG A 61 -10.94 38.32 3.53
N GLU A 62 -11.02 39.63 3.47
CA GLU A 62 -10.85 40.38 2.24
C GLU A 62 -9.37 40.72 2.05
N GLN A 63 -8.84 40.44 0.87
CA GLN A 63 -7.47 40.83 0.47
C GLN A 63 -7.44 41.19 -1.00
N GLY A 64 -6.97 42.38 -1.31
CA GLY A 64 -6.90 42.85 -2.70
C GLY A 64 -8.23 42.94 -3.44
N GLY A 65 -9.35 43.15 -2.71
CA GLY A 65 -10.70 43.20 -3.28
C GLY A 65 -11.35 41.82 -3.53
N ALA A 66 -10.71 40.75 -3.11
CA ALA A 66 -11.22 39.37 -3.20
C ALA A 66 -11.39 38.73 -1.82
N MET A 67 -12.39 37.85 -1.68
CA MET A 67 -12.58 37.05 -0.47
C MET A 67 -11.66 35.84 -0.51
N GLN A 68 -10.84 35.70 0.51
CA GLN A 68 -9.92 34.56 0.70
C GLN A 68 -10.36 33.71 1.88
N HIS A 69 -10.45 32.40 1.66
CA HIS A 69 -10.60 31.42 2.74
C HIS A 69 -9.24 31.10 3.35
N VAL A 70 -9.15 31.17 4.66
CA VAL A 70 -7.94 30.83 5.42
C VAL A 70 -8.26 29.72 6.38
N LEU A 71 -7.39 28.72 6.45
CA LEU A 71 -7.50 27.60 7.36
C LEU A 71 -6.19 27.48 8.14
N LEU A 72 -6.25 27.70 9.44
CA LEU A 72 -5.19 27.36 10.37
C LEU A 72 -5.32 25.87 10.69
N MET A 73 -4.27 25.10 10.52
CA MET A 73 -4.27 23.65 10.76
C MET A 73 -3.23 23.27 11.81
N GLY A 74 -3.66 22.53 12.81
CA GLY A 74 -2.77 21.99 13.84
C GLY A 74 -1.91 20.87 13.32
N THR A 75 -0.61 20.85 13.72
CA THR A 75 0.36 19.82 13.30
C THR A 75 1.26 19.39 14.44
N ALA A 76 1.69 18.12 14.45
CA ALA A 76 2.63 17.58 15.43
C ALA A 76 4.09 18.03 15.22
N GLY A 77 4.34 18.82 14.19
CA GLY A 77 5.68 19.19 13.73
C GLY A 77 6.01 18.50 12.41
N LEU A 78 6.51 19.29 11.46
CA LEU A 78 6.65 18.84 10.05
C LEU A 78 7.96 18.11 9.77
N ALA A 79 8.81 17.94 10.77
CA ALA A 79 10.00 17.07 10.67
C ALA A 79 9.62 15.58 10.60
N ASP A 80 8.46 15.21 11.14
CA ASP A 80 7.91 13.86 10.99
C ASP A 80 7.32 13.69 9.57
N PRO A 81 7.81 12.73 8.78
CA PRO A 81 7.29 12.43 7.45
C PRO A 81 5.78 12.18 7.42
N ALA A 82 5.27 11.47 8.42
CA ALA A 82 3.86 11.16 8.53
C ALA A 82 3.03 12.45 8.75
N ALA A 83 3.51 13.37 9.59
CA ALA A 83 2.84 14.63 9.87
C ALA A 83 2.78 15.56 8.65
N LEU A 84 3.86 15.65 7.86
CA LEU A 84 3.87 16.46 6.64
C LEU A 84 2.88 15.92 5.60
N ARG A 85 2.91 14.61 5.35
CA ARG A 85 1.98 13.96 4.43
C ARG A 85 0.53 14.09 4.91
N GLN A 86 0.29 13.96 6.22
CA GLN A 86 -1.04 14.14 6.82
C GLN A 86 -1.55 15.57 6.63
N LEU A 87 -0.73 16.57 6.92
CA LEU A 87 -1.09 17.98 6.71
C LEU A 87 -1.51 18.25 5.28
N ALA A 88 -0.72 17.79 4.31
CA ALA A 88 -1.00 17.96 2.89
C ALA A 88 -2.31 17.27 2.47
N HIS A 89 -2.53 16.04 2.98
CA HIS A 89 -3.76 15.29 2.76
C HIS A 89 -4.99 16.02 3.31
N ASP A 90 -4.93 16.50 4.55
CA ASP A 90 -6.05 17.17 5.18
C ASP A 90 -6.33 18.54 4.54
N ALA A 91 -5.28 19.25 4.11
CA ALA A 91 -5.40 20.49 3.37
C ALA A 91 -6.13 20.28 2.03
N ALA A 92 -5.77 19.24 1.27
CA ALA A 92 -6.44 18.91 0.02
C ALA A 92 -7.91 18.49 0.25
N ARG A 93 -8.20 17.71 1.29
CA ARG A 93 -9.58 17.34 1.65
C ARG A 93 -10.44 18.56 2.02
N GLU A 94 -9.88 19.49 2.78
CA GLU A 94 -10.59 20.71 3.15
C GLU A 94 -10.81 21.62 1.95
N ALA A 95 -9.83 21.73 1.05
CA ALA A 95 -10.00 22.43 -0.23
C ALA A 95 -11.16 21.85 -1.05
N GLN A 96 -11.22 20.51 -1.16
CA GLN A 96 -12.34 19.82 -1.82
C GLN A 96 -13.67 20.09 -1.13
N ARG A 97 -13.72 20.05 0.21
CA ARG A 97 -14.95 20.30 1.00
C ARG A 97 -15.48 21.73 0.80
N LEU A 98 -14.57 22.70 0.66
CA LEU A 98 -14.90 24.11 0.45
C LEU A 98 -15.14 24.45 -1.03
N GLY A 99 -14.93 23.51 -1.95
CA GLY A 99 -15.07 23.73 -3.39
C GLY A 99 -13.96 24.61 -3.97
N ALA A 100 -12.80 24.72 -3.28
CA ALA A 100 -11.67 25.49 -3.77
C ALA A 100 -11.04 24.79 -4.96
N SER A 101 -10.69 25.54 -6.01
CA SER A 101 -9.98 25.04 -7.18
C SER A 101 -8.47 25.09 -7.02
N GLU A 102 -7.98 25.92 -6.13
CA GLU A 102 -6.56 26.16 -5.87
C GLU A 102 -6.29 26.16 -4.37
N LEU A 103 -5.15 25.58 -3.99
CA LEU A 103 -4.65 25.51 -2.62
C LEU A 103 -3.30 26.21 -2.53
N LEU A 104 -3.14 27.13 -1.59
CA LEU A 104 -1.86 27.66 -1.18
C LEU A 104 -1.52 27.09 0.21
N LEU A 105 -0.46 26.30 0.29
CA LEU A 105 0.06 25.77 1.55
C LEU A 105 1.27 26.62 1.98
N ASP A 106 1.09 27.39 3.04
CA ASP A 106 2.15 28.23 3.60
C ASP A 106 3.05 27.43 4.54
N LEU A 107 4.17 27.05 4.02
CA LEU A 107 5.24 26.37 4.75
C LEU A 107 6.37 27.32 5.19
N HIS A 108 6.33 28.61 4.79
CA HIS A 108 7.40 29.58 5.04
C HIS A 108 7.59 29.85 6.54
N GLY A 109 6.48 29.95 7.29
CA GLY A 109 6.48 30.12 8.75
C GLY A 109 6.45 28.82 9.54
N ALA A 110 6.40 27.66 8.89
CA ALA A 110 6.24 26.38 9.55
C ALA A 110 7.56 25.94 10.23
N ASP A 111 7.51 25.85 11.55
CA ASP A 111 8.63 25.32 12.32
C ASP A 111 8.76 23.79 12.09
N GLY A 112 9.99 23.34 11.85
CA GLY A 112 10.32 21.91 11.76
C GLY A 112 10.05 21.26 10.40
N LEU A 113 9.76 22.02 9.34
CA LEU A 113 10.11 21.52 8.02
C LEU A 113 11.60 21.18 8.05
N PRO A 114 12.03 20.07 7.42
CA PRO A 114 13.45 19.86 7.15
C PRO A 114 13.93 21.12 6.41
N ALA A 115 14.34 22.10 7.21
CA ALA A 115 14.84 23.35 6.72
C ALA A 115 16.12 23.00 6.00
N ASP A 116 16.18 23.32 4.73
CA ASP A 116 17.42 23.58 4.05
C ASP A 116 18.51 22.50 4.13
N GLY A 117 18.18 21.19 4.14
CA GLY A 117 19.30 20.29 4.07
C GLY A 117 19.09 18.79 4.11
N ASP A 118 18.17 18.25 4.88
CA ASP A 118 18.30 16.82 5.15
C ASP A 118 17.75 15.91 4.04
N ASP A 119 16.65 16.25 3.39
CA ASP A 119 16.15 15.52 2.19
C ASP A 119 15.03 16.31 1.47
N PRO A 120 15.32 17.30 0.63
CA PRO A 120 14.30 18.07 -0.07
C PRO A 120 13.48 17.21 -1.04
N LEU A 121 14.10 16.20 -1.69
CA LEU A 121 13.38 15.28 -2.58
C LEU A 121 12.28 14.54 -1.82
N ARG A 122 12.59 14.07 -0.61
CA ARG A 122 11.63 13.41 0.25
C ARG A 122 10.51 14.33 0.70
N THR A 123 10.83 15.55 1.09
CA THR A 123 9.86 16.59 1.49
C THR A 123 8.85 16.81 0.36
N GLY A 124 9.31 17.03 -0.85
CA GLY A 124 8.46 17.20 -2.03
C GLY A 124 7.60 15.97 -2.33
N SER A 125 8.20 14.78 -2.22
CA SER A 125 7.50 13.51 -2.43
C SER A 125 6.36 13.30 -1.43
N LEU A 126 6.60 13.53 -0.13
CA LEU A 126 5.59 13.35 0.92
C LEU A 126 4.44 14.34 0.79
N LEU A 127 4.76 15.59 0.48
CA LEU A 127 3.74 16.61 0.26
C LEU A 127 2.86 16.27 -0.94
N ALA A 128 3.46 15.89 -2.06
CA ALA A 128 2.71 15.47 -3.25
C ALA A 128 1.84 14.24 -3.00
N GLN A 129 2.36 13.24 -2.26
CA GLN A 129 1.57 12.08 -1.84
C GLN A 129 0.33 12.50 -1.03
N GLY A 130 0.51 13.39 -0.05
CA GLY A 130 -0.59 13.87 0.77
C GLY A 130 -1.64 14.60 -0.06
N LEU A 131 -1.23 15.56 -0.88
CA LEU A 131 -2.12 16.35 -1.74
C LEU A 131 -2.94 15.45 -2.68
N GLU A 132 -2.29 14.54 -3.41
CA GLU A 132 -2.96 13.64 -4.35
C GLU A 132 -3.92 12.68 -3.62
N LEU A 133 -3.48 12.05 -2.53
CA LEU A 133 -4.32 11.11 -1.77
C LEU A 133 -5.46 11.82 -1.01
N GLY A 134 -5.31 13.10 -0.69
CA GLY A 134 -6.38 13.91 -0.11
C GLY A 134 -7.53 14.18 -1.09
N THR A 135 -7.29 14.07 -2.39
CA THR A 135 -8.33 14.17 -3.43
C THR A 135 -8.93 12.81 -3.81
N TYR A 136 -8.34 11.70 -3.35
CA TYR A 136 -8.79 10.36 -3.72
C TYR A 136 -10.21 10.06 -3.24
N VAL A 137 -11.04 9.57 -4.16
CA VAL A 137 -12.41 9.10 -3.89
C VAL A 137 -12.67 7.86 -4.74
N TYR A 138 -13.25 6.82 -4.14
CA TYR A 138 -13.79 5.68 -4.86
C TYR A 138 -15.30 5.81 -4.97
N ASP A 139 -15.80 6.28 -6.10
CA ASP A 139 -17.23 6.53 -6.37
C ASP A 139 -17.72 5.95 -7.69
N ARG A 140 -16.93 5.04 -8.26
CA ARG A 140 -17.15 4.43 -9.59
C ARG A 140 -18.56 3.88 -9.80
N PHE A 141 -19.18 3.36 -8.73
CA PHE A 141 -20.51 2.75 -8.80
C PHE A 141 -21.63 3.65 -8.29
N LEU A 142 -21.32 4.88 -7.92
CA LEU A 142 -22.37 5.86 -7.62
C LEU A 142 -22.98 6.37 -8.92
N SER A 143 -24.29 6.71 -8.87
CA SER A 143 -24.96 7.42 -9.97
C SER A 143 -24.28 8.76 -10.24
N GLU A 144 -24.35 9.27 -11.46
CA GLU A 144 -23.65 10.47 -11.90
C GLU A 144 -23.85 11.68 -10.96
N GLY A 145 -25.08 11.92 -10.51
CA GLY A 145 -25.40 13.01 -9.57
C GLY A 145 -24.84 12.83 -8.16
N ASN A 146 -24.37 11.64 -7.78
CA ASN A 146 -23.77 11.33 -6.49
C ASN A 146 -22.23 11.19 -6.54
N ARG A 147 -21.65 11.23 -7.74
CA ARG A 147 -20.20 11.22 -7.90
C ARG A 147 -19.61 12.55 -7.49
N ARG A 148 -18.45 12.49 -6.84
CA ARG A 148 -17.71 13.70 -6.45
C ARG A 148 -16.82 14.13 -7.61
N THR A 149 -17.07 15.29 -8.17
CA THR A 149 -16.12 15.93 -9.09
C THR A 149 -15.06 16.63 -8.27
N PRO A 150 -13.77 16.26 -8.37
CA PRO A 150 -12.71 16.97 -7.68
C PRO A 150 -12.71 18.45 -8.06
N SER A 151 -12.83 19.34 -7.08
CA SER A 151 -12.76 20.79 -7.29
C SER A 151 -11.31 21.27 -7.37
N LEU A 152 -10.43 20.71 -6.53
CA LEU A 152 -9.02 21.08 -6.44
C LEU A 152 -8.29 20.66 -7.72
N ARG A 153 -7.61 21.60 -8.37
CA ARG A 153 -6.87 21.40 -9.62
C ARG A 153 -5.38 21.64 -9.45
N SER A 154 -5.02 22.61 -8.61
CA SER A 154 -3.63 22.96 -8.36
C SER A 154 -3.36 23.25 -6.89
N ALA A 155 -2.12 23.04 -6.49
CA ALA A 155 -1.61 23.37 -5.16
C ALA A 155 -0.24 24.03 -5.28
N THR A 156 -0.04 25.13 -4.54
CA THR A 156 1.26 25.79 -4.45
C THR A 156 1.78 25.67 -3.02
N ALA A 157 2.97 25.14 -2.86
CA ALA A 157 3.70 25.14 -1.58
C ALA A 157 4.63 26.37 -1.54
N TRP A 158 4.37 27.27 -0.61
CA TRP A 158 5.21 28.44 -0.38
C TRP A 158 6.15 28.16 0.79
N GLY A 159 7.43 28.02 0.50
CA GLY A 159 8.44 27.63 1.48
C GLY A 159 9.72 28.47 1.39
N ARG A 160 10.69 28.16 2.26
CA ARG A 160 12.00 28.83 2.28
C ARG A 160 12.92 28.38 1.14
N SER A 161 12.61 27.24 0.53
CA SER A 161 13.36 26.65 -0.59
C SER A 161 12.40 26.08 -1.62
N ALA A 162 12.77 26.12 -2.90
CA ALA A 162 12.07 25.43 -3.99
C ALA A 162 12.66 24.04 -4.31
N ALA A 163 13.76 23.64 -3.66
CA ALA A 163 14.40 22.34 -3.87
C ALA A 163 13.46 21.11 -3.69
N PRO A 164 12.42 21.15 -2.84
CA PRO A 164 11.45 20.06 -2.76
C PRO A 164 10.66 19.79 -4.05
N ALA A 165 10.62 20.73 -5.00
CA ALA A 165 9.95 20.54 -6.30
C ALA A 165 10.46 19.29 -7.04
N ASP A 166 11.76 18.98 -6.93
CA ASP A 166 12.36 17.83 -7.60
C ASP A 166 11.79 16.48 -7.09
N GLY A 167 11.22 16.46 -5.89
CA GLY A 167 10.57 15.27 -5.31
C GLY A 167 9.09 15.08 -5.70
N THR A 168 8.46 16.12 -6.27
CA THR A 168 7.01 16.13 -6.54
C THR A 168 6.59 14.99 -7.47
N ALA A 169 7.28 14.80 -8.59
CA ALA A 169 6.96 13.75 -9.55
C ALA A 169 7.03 12.34 -8.92
N ARG A 170 8.04 12.09 -8.07
CA ARG A 170 8.13 10.84 -7.31
C ARG A 170 6.93 10.64 -6.39
N GLY A 171 6.54 11.70 -5.67
CA GLY A 171 5.38 11.66 -4.78
C GLY A 171 4.08 11.36 -5.51
N GLN A 172 3.88 11.93 -6.69
CA GLN A 172 2.74 11.67 -7.55
C GLN A 172 2.70 10.22 -8.06
N ILE A 173 3.85 9.65 -8.44
CA ILE A 173 3.95 8.23 -8.82
C ILE A 173 3.54 7.33 -7.66
N VAL A 174 4.05 7.59 -6.45
CA VAL A 174 3.69 6.80 -5.26
C VAL A 174 2.20 6.92 -4.94
N ALA A 175 1.64 8.14 -4.97
CA ALA A 175 0.22 8.37 -4.72
C ALA A 175 -0.68 7.66 -5.74
N ALA A 176 -0.31 7.70 -7.03
CA ALA A 176 -1.04 6.99 -8.08
C ALA A 176 -1.03 5.46 -7.87
N ALA A 177 0.10 4.91 -7.42
CA ALA A 177 0.18 3.48 -7.09
C ALA A 177 -0.69 3.11 -5.88
N VAL A 178 -0.65 3.92 -4.81
CA VAL A 178 -1.54 3.73 -3.65
C VAL A 178 -3.01 3.81 -4.06
N ALA A 179 -3.38 4.81 -4.87
CA ALA A 179 -4.75 4.95 -5.39
C ALA A 179 -5.17 3.75 -6.24
N LYS A 180 -4.30 3.25 -7.14
CA LYS A 180 -4.56 2.04 -7.93
C LYS A 180 -4.78 0.81 -7.06
N ALA A 181 -3.94 0.60 -6.03
CA ALA A 181 -4.14 -0.51 -5.09
C ALA A 181 -5.46 -0.39 -4.32
N ARG A 182 -5.86 0.84 -3.92
CA ARG A 182 -7.17 1.11 -3.33
C ARG A 182 -8.31 0.81 -4.28
N ASP A 183 -8.20 1.20 -5.55
CA ASP A 183 -9.23 0.96 -6.57
C ASP A 183 -9.46 -0.54 -6.81
N LEU A 184 -8.38 -1.33 -6.88
CA LEU A 184 -8.45 -2.78 -6.98
C LEU A 184 -9.12 -3.41 -5.75
N GLY A 185 -8.69 -3.03 -4.53
CA GLY A 185 -9.28 -3.55 -3.29
C GLY A 185 -10.73 -3.11 -3.07
N ASN A 186 -11.12 -1.90 -3.50
CA ASN A 186 -12.48 -1.39 -3.34
C ASN A 186 -13.47 -1.97 -4.38
N GLY A 187 -12.96 -2.46 -5.51
CA GLY A 187 -13.78 -3.02 -6.56
C GLY A 187 -14.67 -4.16 -6.07
N PRO A 188 -15.93 -4.28 -6.54
CA PRO A 188 -16.77 -5.42 -6.20
C PRO A 188 -16.18 -6.71 -6.78
N PRO A 189 -16.35 -7.87 -6.11
CA PRO A 189 -15.74 -9.13 -6.54
C PRO A 189 -16.24 -9.61 -7.91
N ALA A 190 -17.45 -9.25 -8.31
CA ALA A 190 -17.94 -9.52 -9.67
C ALA A 190 -17.19 -8.75 -10.76
N LEU A 191 -16.43 -7.71 -10.41
CA LEU A 191 -15.59 -6.97 -11.35
C LEU A 191 -14.11 -7.38 -11.21
N VAL A 192 -13.59 -7.37 -9.97
CA VAL A 192 -12.17 -7.62 -9.72
C VAL A 192 -11.95 -9.13 -9.55
N THR A 193 -12.05 -9.83 -10.67
CA THR A 193 -11.82 -11.28 -10.79
C THR A 193 -10.35 -11.58 -11.10
N PRO A 194 -9.88 -12.84 -11.03
CA PRO A 194 -8.56 -13.24 -11.52
C PRO A 194 -8.25 -12.75 -12.94
N THR A 195 -9.23 -12.85 -13.84
CA THR A 195 -9.13 -12.34 -15.22
C THR A 195 -8.96 -10.82 -15.26
N TYR A 196 -9.68 -10.09 -14.42
CA TYR A 196 -9.54 -8.62 -14.33
C TYR A 196 -8.15 -8.22 -13.87
N LEU A 197 -7.57 -8.90 -12.87
CA LEU A 197 -6.19 -8.64 -12.43
C LEU A 197 -5.17 -8.91 -13.54
N ALA A 198 -5.35 -9.99 -14.31
CA ALA A 198 -4.48 -10.30 -15.45
C ALA A 198 -4.58 -9.24 -16.55
N ASN A 199 -5.79 -8.76 -16.86
CA ASN A 199 -6.00 -7.69 -17.83
C ASN A 199 -5.40 -6.36 -17.37
N THR A 200 -5.56 -6.01 -16.08
CA THR A 200 -4.92 -4.82 -15.48
C THR A 200 -3.40 -4.90 -15.61
N ALA A 201 -2.80 -6.07 -15.35
CA ALA A 201 -1.36 -6.28 -15.53
C ALA A 201 -0.94 -6.12 -16.99
N ALA A 202 -1.75 -6.57 -17.95
CA ALA A 202 -1.50 -6.40 -19.38
C ALA A 202 -1.53 -4.93 -19.79
N GLU A 203 -2.56 -4.17 -19.38
CA GLU A 203 -2.67 -2.74 -19.66
C GLU A 203 -1.48 -1.95 -19.09
N ILE A 204 -1.01 -2.28 -17.88
CA ILE A 204 0.17 -1.68 -17.27
C ILE A 204 1.41 -1.95 -18.13
N VAL A 205 1.63 -3.21 -18.53
CA VAL A 205 2.82 -3.57 -19.30
C VAL A 205 2.80 -2.94 -20.69
N ASP A 206 1.66 -2.89 -21.36
CA ASP A 206 1.54 -2.27 -22.68
C ASP A 206 1.80 -0.76 -22.60
N THR A 207 1.31 -0.08 -21.57
CA THR A 207 1.59 1.33 -21.31
C THR A 207 3.07 1.56 -21.07
N LEU A 208 3.70 0.81 -20.16
CA LEU A 208 5.11 0.95 -19.83
C LEU A 208 6.04 0.64 -21.02
N ARG A 209 5.69 -0.35 -21.86
CA ARG A 209 6.41 -0.62 -23.12
C ARG A 209 6.32 0.55 -24.09
N SER A 210 5.14 1.17 -24.22
CA SER A 210 4.97 2.36 -25.07
C SER A 210 5.81 3.55 -24.60
N GLU A 211 6.07 3.63 -23.29
CA GLU A 211 6.98 4.59 -22.64
C GLU A 211 8.46 4.20 -22.77
N GLY A 212 8.75 3.03 -23.37
CA GLY A 212 10.11 2.57 -23.66
C GLY A 212 10.79 1.83 -22.50
N HIS A 213 10.05 1.31 -21.53
CA HIS A 213 10.58 0.47 -20.44
C HIS A 213 10.74 -0.98 -20.88
N ASP A 214 11.77 -1.67 -20.35
CA ASP A 214 11.98 -3.12 -20.56
C ASP A 214 11.15 -3.90 -19.54
N VAL A 215 9.93 -4.22 -19.91
CA VAL A 215 8.97 -4.94 -19.08
C VAL A 215 8.36 -6.11 -19.84
N ALA A 216 8.06 -7.18 -19.13
CA ALA A 216 7.41 -8.37 -19.66
C ALA A 216 6.26 -8.83 -18.79
N LEU A 217 5.26 -9.46 -19.41
CA LEU A 217 4.14 -10.12 -18.75
C LEU A 217 4.07 -11.58 -19.21
N THR A 218 3.92 -12.49 -18.26
CA THR A 218 3.51 -13.88 -18.48
C THR A 218 2.25 -14.12 -17.65
N VAL A 219 1.19 -14.61 -18.30
CA VAL A 219 -0.02 -15.05 -17.62
C VAL A 219 -0.21 -16.52 -17.92
N LEU A 220 -0.12 -17.38 -16.90
CA LEU A 220 -0.40 -18.80 -17.04
C LEU A 220 -1.87 -19.08 -16.77
N ASP A 221 -2.48 -19.86 -17.64
CA ASP A 221 -3.83 -20.40 -17.44
C ASP A 221 -3.82 -21.68 -16.56
N ARG A 222 -4.99 -22.29 -16.37
CA ARG A 222 -5.15 -23.51 -15.55
C ARG A 222 -4.28 -24.66 -16.02
N GLU A 223 -4.24 -24.90 -17.32
CA GLU A 223 -3.50 -26.00 -17.95
C GLU A 223 -2.00 -25.81 -17.79
N GLN A 224 -1.52 -24.61 -18.04
CA GLN A 224 -0.10 -24.25 -17.86
C GLN A 224 0.33 -24.31 -16.39
N CYS A 225 -0.54 -23.93 -15.45
CA CYS A 225 -0.28 -24.11 -14.02
C CYS A 225 -0.24 -25.60 -13.64
N GLN A 226 -1.09 -26.43 -14.24
CA GLN A 226 -1.09 -27.88 -14.04
C GLN A 226 0.21 -28.51 -14.56
N GLU A 227 0.69 -28.12 -15.73
CA GLU A 227 1.97 -28.55 -16.29
C GLU A 227 3.16 -28.21 -15.36
N LYS A 228 3.05 -27.12 -14.61
CA LYS A 228 4.06 -26.71 -13.62
C LYS A 228 3.86 -27.37 -12.23
N GLY A 229 2.86 -28.23 -12.09
CA GLY A 229 2.58 -28.93 -10.84
C GLY A 229 2.06 -28.04 -9.70
N MET A 230 1.43 -26.89 -10.03
CA MET A 230 0.90 -25.91 -9.03
C MET A 230 -0.38 -26.45 -8.37
N GLY A 231 -0.32 -27.60 -7.71
CA GLY A 231 -1.51 -28.29 -7.18
C GLY A 231 -2.12 -27.62 -5.97
N CYS A 232 -1.36 -26.88 -5.16
CA CYS A 232 -1.91 -26.11 -4.05
C CYS A 232 -2.72 -24.91 -4.56
N PHE A 233 -2.21 -24.18 -5.53
CA PHE A 233 -2.91 -23.07 -6.18
C PHE A 233 -4.18 -23.53 -6.91
N LEU A 234 -4.07 -24.58 -7.72
CA LEU A 234 -5.18 -25.12 -8.49
C LEU A 234 -6.24 -25.78 -7.59
N GLY A 235 -5.85 -26.35 -6.47
CA GLY A 235 -6.77 -26.90 -5.48
C GLY A 235 -7.70 -25.84 -4.92
N VAL A 236 -7.19 -24.67 -4.56
CA VAL A 236 -8.01 -23.53 -4.10
C VAL A 236 -9.00 -23.08 -5.19
N ALA A 237 -8.54 -23.02 -6.43
CA ALA A 237 -9.33 -22.55 -7.57
C ALA A 237 -10.41 -23.54 -8.07
N GLN A 238 -10.49 -24.76 -7.52
CA GLN A 238 -11.42 -25.79 -8.01
C GLN A 238 -12.89 -25.43 -7.86
N GLY A 239 -13.21 -24.62 -6.84
CA GLY A 239 -14.57 -24.28 -6.48
C GLY A 239 -15.23 -23.20 -7.34
N SER A 240 -14.46 -22.49 -8.16
CA SER A 240 -14.94 -21.37 -8.97
C SER A 240 -15.02 -21.72 -10.46
N ASP A 241 -16.04 -21.18 -11.14
CA ASP A 241 -16.14 -21.17 -12.59
C ASP A 241 -15.22 -20.09 -13.22
N GLU A 242 -14.81 -19.09 -12.45
CA GLU A 242 -13.82 -18.09 -12.89
C GLU A 242 -12.45 -18.75 -13.03
N PRO A 243 -11.80 -18.65 -14.21
CA PRO A 243 -10.51 -19.30 -14.42
C PRO A 243 -9.39 -18.66 -13.58
N PRO A 244 -8.59 -19.48 -12.86
CA PRO A 244 -7.43 -18.96 -12.16
C PRO A 244 -6.40 -18.38 -13.12
N LYS A 245 -5.66 -17.37 -12.68
CA LYS A 245 -4.60 -16.72 -13.43
C LYS A 245 -3.32 -16.65 -12.58
N PHE A 246 -2.23 -17.20 -13.09
CA PHE A 246 -0.93 -16.95 -12.49
C PHE A 246 -0.23 -15.84 -13.27
N ILE A 247 -0.08 -14.68 -12.63
CA ILE A 247 0.41 -13.45 -13.26
C ILE A 247 1.87 -13.24 -12.86
N HIS A 248 2.76 -13.04 -13.83
CA HIS A 248 4.16 -12.73 -13.61
C HIS A 248 4.56 -11.50 -14.42
N LEU A 249 4.77 -10.39 -13.72
CA LEU A 249 5.30 -9.14 -14.24
C LEU A 249 6.81 -9.11 -14.02
N ALA A 250 7.58 -8.67 -15.01
CA ALA A 250 9.05 -8.56 -14.92
C ALA A 250 9.53 -7.21 -15.46
N TYR A 251 10.45 -6.56 -14.75
CA TYR A 251 11.13 -5.33 -15.14
C TYR A 251 12.64 -5.49 -15.07
N ARG A 252 13.32 -5.03 -16.10
CA ARG A 252 14.79 -4.95 -16.16
C ARG A 252 15.23 -3.49 -16.24
N PRO A 253 16.04 -3.01 -15.28
CA PRO A 253 16.51 -1.63 -15.31
C PRO A 253 17.51 -1.42 -16.45
N LYS A 254 17.40 -0.26 -17.13
CA LYS A 254 18.34 0.13 -18.22
C LYS A 254 19.75 0.41 -17.73
N THR A 255 19.88 0.87 -16.50
CA THR A 255 21.14 1.21 -15.85
C THR A 255 21.42 0.22 -14.72
N ALA A 256 21.72 -1.03 -15.09
CA ALA A 256 22.46 -1.86 -14.16
C ALA A 256 23.91 -1.31 -14.15
N GLY A 257 24.44 -1.00 -12.96
CA GLY A 257 25.86 -0.68 -12.80
C GLY A 257 26.74 -1.78 -13.43
N ALA A 258 28.06 -1.77 -13.23
CA ALA A 258 29.00 -2.71 -13.88
C ALA A 258 28.75 -4.20 -13.58
N GLY A 259 27.59 -4.59 -13.02
CA GLY A 259 27.18 -5.96 -12.67
C GLY A 259 25.72 -6.28 -13.05
N LYS A 260 25.34 -7.54 -12.82
CA LYS A 260 23.96 -8.00 -12.99
C LYS A 260 23.09 -7.37 -11.89
N PRO A 261 21.90 -6.81 -12.21
CA PRO A 261 21.02 -6.23 -11.20
C PRO A 261 20.53 -7.31 -10.22
N THR A 262 20.40 -6.94 -8.95
CA THR A 262 19.79 -7.79 -7.93
C THR A 262 18.32 -8.03 -8.28
N ARG A 263 17.90 -9.29 -8.29
CA ARG A 263 16.51 -9.69 -8.57
C ARG A 263 15.71 -9.73 -7.29
N VAL A 264 14.66 -8.94 -7.27
CA VAL A 264 13.70 -8.85 -6.18
C VAL A 264 12.36 -9.39 -6.65
N VAL A 265 11.79 -10.35 -5.93
CA VAL A 265 10.46 -10.88 -6.22
C VAL A 265 9.48 -10.39 -5.15
N LEU A 266 8.40 -9.76 -5.60
CA LEU A 266 7.26 -9.37 -4.80
C LEU A 266 6.11 -10.34 -5.10
N ILE A 267 5.57 -11.00 -4.09
CA ILE A 267 4.49 -11.98 -4.25
C ILE A 267 3.25 -11.46 -3.55
N GLY A 268 2.12 -11.34 -4.26
CA GLY A 268 0.87 -10.86 -3.69
C GLY A 268 -0.17 -11.96 -3.59
N LYS A 269 -0.79 -12.15 -2.41
CA LYS A 269 -2.00 -12.97 -2.29
C LYS A 269 -3.09 -12.39 -3.19
N GLY A 270 -3.65 -13.22 -4.07
CA GLY A 270 -4.60 -12.82 -5.11
C GLY A 270 -5.95 -13.52 -5.01
N ILE A 271 -6.48 -13.73 -3.80
CA ILE A 271 -7.82 -14.30 -3.62
C ILE A 271 -8.85 -13.20 -3.83
N THR A 272 -9.45 -13.16 -5.02
CA THR A 272 -10.36 -12.07 -5.43
C THR A 272 -11.70 -12.12 -4.72
N PHE A 273 -12.10 -13.29 -4.23
CA PHE A 273 -13.15 -13.45 -3.24
C PHE A 273 -12.91 -14.72 -2.41
N ASP A 274 -13.08 -14.61 -1.10
CA ASP A 274 -12.89 -15.72 -0.16
C ASP A 274 -14.16 -16.00 0.63
N SER A 275 -14.85 -17.08 0.28
CA SER A 275 -15.99 -17.59 1.05
C SER A 275 -15.55 -18.44 2.25
N GLY A 276 -14.27 -18.80 2.36
CA GLY A 276 -13.73 -19.81 3.26
C GLY A 276 -13.82 -21.24 2.70
N GLY A 277 -14.43 -21.43 1.52
CA GLY A 277 -14.70 -22.75 0.99
C GLY A 277 -15.64 -23.56 1.91
N TYR A 278 -15.43 -24.87 2.07
CA TYR A 278 -16.22 -25.68 2.99
C TYR A 278 -16.03 -25.31 4.47
N SER A 279 -14.98 -24.61 4.85
CA SER A 279 -14.84 -23.94 6.14
C SER A 279 -15.50 -22.56 6.10
N LEU A 280 -16.78 -22.51 5.74
CA LEU A 280 -17.55 -21.36 5.33
C LEU A 280 -17.53 -20.23 6.37
N LYS A 281 -17.18 -19.01 5.92
CA LYS A 281 -17.22 -17.81 6.75
C LYS A 281 -18.66 -17.40 7.11
N PRO A 282 -18.90 -16.83 8.30
CA PRO A 282 -20.17 -16.17 8.60
C PRO A 282 -20.35 -14.92 7.70
N THR A 283 -21.60 -14.51 7.50
CA THR A 283 -21.95 -13.39 6.60
C THR A 283 -21.14 -12.12 6.89
N ASP A 284 -21.04 -11.72 8.16
CA ASP A 284 -20.31 -10.51 8.55
C ASP A 284 -18.80 -10.64 8.28
N GLY A 285 -18.24 -11.84 8.36
CA GLY A 285 -16.83 -12.09 8.01
C GLY A 285 -16.59 -12.22 6.51
N MET A 286 -17.64 -12.45 5.70
CA MET A 286 -17.53 -12.62 4.25
C MET A 286 -17.70 -11.31 3.48
N LEU A 287 -18.40 -10.33 4.04
CA LEU A 287 -18.77 -9.07 3.37
C LEU A 287 -17.56 -8.32 2.82
N ASP A 288 -16.45 -8.32 3.54
CA ASP A 288 -15.21 -7.60 3.18
C ASP A 288 -14.19 -8.47 2.44
N MET A 289 -14.53 -9.73 2.12
CA MET A 289 -13.58 -10.68 1.50
C MET A 289 -13.27 -10.40 0.03
N LYS A 290 -13.83 -9.36 -0.57
CA LYS A 290 -13.34 -8.75 -1.80
C LYS A 290 -11.93 -8.16 -1.64
N LEU A 291 -11.52 -7.84 -0.40
CA LEU A 291 -10.21 -7.26 -0.06
C LEU A 291 -9.11 -8.32 0.13
N ASP A 292 -9.44 -9.61 -0.01
CA ASP A 292 -8.51 -10.72 0.20
C ASP A 292 -7.45 -10.86 -0.92
N MET A 293 -7.47 -9.93 -1.85
CA MET A 293 -6.51 -9.73 -2.93
C MET A 293 -5.68 -8.44 -2.77
N CYS A 294 -5.71 -7.78 -1.61
CA CYS A 294 -4.95 -6.54 -1.40
C CYS A 294 -3.42 -6.75 -1.51
N GLY A 295 -2.93 -7.96 -1.25
CA GLY A 295 -1.54 -8.32 -1.54
C GLY A 295 -1.22 -8.21 -3.04
N ALA A 296 -2.08 -8.77 -3.89
CA ALA A 296 -1.96 -8.67 -5.35
C ALA A 296 -2.08 -7.21 -5.82
N ALA A 297 -3.06 -6.47 -5.29
CA ALA A 297 -3.24 -5.06 -5.60
C ALA A 297 -1.97 -4.24 -5.29
N ALA A 298 -1.35 -4.51 -4.13
CA ALA A 298 -0.13 -3.82 -3.73
C ALA A 298 1.05 -4.13 -4.66
N VAL A 299 1.30 -5.40 -5.00
CA VAL A 299 2.47 -5.74 -5.82
C VAL A 299 2.31 -5.35 -7.29
N ILE A 300 1.07 -5.38 -7.84
CA ILE A 300 0.77 -4.90 -9.20
C ILE A 300 0.98 -3.39 -9.29
N ALA A 301 0.43 -2.63 -8.33
CA ALA A 301 0.57 -1.18 -8.31
C ALA A 301 2.02 -0.73 -8.02
N ALA A 302 2.69 -1.40 -7.08
CA ALA A 302 4.09 -1.12 -6.79
C ALA A 302 5.01 -1.45 -7.96
N PHE A 303 4.73 -2.49 -8.75
CA PHE A 303 5.47 -2.81 -9.97
C PHE A 303 5.45 -1.65 -10.96
N GLU A 304 4.27 -1.13 -11.30
CA GLU A 304 4.14 0.00 -12.23
C GLU A 304 4.95 1.22 -11.73
N ALA A 305 4.79 1.55 -10.44
CA ALA A 305 5.49 2.69 -9.86
C ALA A 305 7.01 2.48 -9.81
N ALA A 306 7.49 1.29 -9.48
CA ALA A 306 8.91 0.97 -9.46
C ALA A 306 9.55 1.16 -10.84
N VAL A 307 8.85 0.73 -11.91
CA VAL A 307 9.31 0.95 -13.29
C VAL A 307 9.37 2.44 -13.64
N ARG A 308 8.32 3.23 -13.30
CA ARG A 308 8.29 4.67 -13.54
C ARG A 308 9.34 5.43 -12.72
N MET A 309 9.63 4.97 -11.51
CA MET A 309 10.73 5.48 -10.67
C MET A 309 12.11 5.02 -11.16
N GLN A 310 12.17 4.10 -12.13
CA GLN A 310 13.41 3.55 -12.70
C GLN A 310 14.35 2.98 -11.63
N VAL A 311 13.77 2.19 -10.70
CA VAL A 311 14.55 1.55 -9.63
C VAL A 311 15.67 0.68 -10.21
N GLN A 312 16.78 0.55 -9.46
CA GLN A 312 17.98 -0.14 -9.94
C GLN A 312 17.91 -1.68 -9.88
N TYR A 313 16.82 -2.24 -9.36
CA TYR A 313 16.60 -3.68 -9.20
C TYR A 313 15.88 -4.26 -10.40
N GLU A 314 16.19 -5.54 -10.72
CA GLU A 314 15.31 -6.35 -11.57
C GLU A 314 14.12 -6.79 -10.70
N VAL A 315 12.93 -6.24 -11.00
CA VAL A 315 11.75 -6.44 -10.17
C VAL A 315 10.79 -7.40 -10.85
N HIS A 316 10.40 -8.44 -10.12
CA HIS A 316 9.35 -9.37 -10.52
C HIS A 316 8.18 -9.27 -9.56
N SER A 317 6.94 -9.20 -10.09
CA SER A 317 5.73 -9.29 -9.27
C SER A 317 4.94 -10.53 -9.67
N LEU A 318 4.59 -11.37 -8.68
CA LEU A 318 3.86 -12.62 -8.87
C LEU A 318 2.53 -12.57 -8.16
N VAL A 319 1.48 -13.04 -8.83
CA VAL A 319 0.15 -13.19 -8.25
C VAL A 319 -0.46 -14.51 -8.70
N ALA A 320 -0.76 -15.39 -7.75
CA ALA A 320 -1.58 -16.57 -7.98
C ALA A 320 -3.05 -16.18 -7.69
N ALA A 321 -3.76 -15.70 -8.73
CA ALA A 321 -5.11 -15.16 -8.60
C ALA A 321 -6.17 -16.26 -8.76
N ALA A 322 -7.06 -16.39 -7.75
CA ALA A 322 -8.16 -17.35 -7.73
C ALA A 322 -9.31 -16.84 -6.86
N GLU A 323 -10.45 -17.50 -6.94
CA GLU A 323 -11.54 -17.39 -5.98
C GLU A 323 -11.62 -18.65 -5.13
N ASN A 324 -11.87 -18.51 -3.83
CA ASN A 324 -12.14 -19.62 -2.91
C ASN A 324 -13.65 -19.74 -2.67
N LEU A 325 -14.29 -20.60 -3.43
CA LEU A 325 -15.74 -20.75 -3.43
C LEU A 325 -16.22 -22.17 -3.04
N VAL A 326 -17.46 -22.26 -2.62
CA VAL A 326 -18.17 -23.53 -2.36
C VAL A 326 -18.89 -23.99 -3.62
N SER A 327 -18.55 -25.18 -4.10
CA SER A 327 -19.24 -25.85 -5.20
C SER A 327 -19.05 -27.36 -5.12
N GLY A 328 -19.71 -28.11 -6.00
CA GLY A 328 -19.49 -29.55 -6.13
C GLY A 328 -18.07 -29.95 -6.55
N GLY A 329 -17.33 -29.02 -7.18
CA GLY A 329 -15.93 -29.22 -7.59
C GLY A 329 -14.89 -28.74 -6.57
N ALA A 330 -15.29 -28.01 -5.52
CA ALA A 330 -14.37 -27.43 -4.56
C ALA A 330 -13.58 -28.50 -3.76
N TYR A 331 -12.33 -28.15 -3.41
CA TYR A 331 -11.53 -28.99 -2.52
C TYR A 331 -12.13 -29.06 -1.11
N LYS A 332 -11.81 -30.11 -0.39
CA LYS A 332 -12.48 -30.49 0.86
C LYS A 332 -11.48 -30.68 2.00
N LEU A 333 -11.96 -30.53 3.22
CA LEU A 333 -11.21 -30.96 4.40
C LEU A 333 -10.89 -32.44 4.29
N GLY A 334 -9.64 -32.83 4.54
CA GLY A 334 -9.12 -34.17 4.37
C GLY A 334 -8.47 -34.44 3.00
N ASP A 335 -8.65 -33.56 2.02
CA ASP A 335 -7.91 -33.66 0.76
C ASP A 335 -6.40 -33.44 1.00
N VAL A 336 -5.58 -34.02 0.12
CA VAL A 336 -4.13 -33.79 0.11
C VAL A 336 -3.78 -33.14 -1.22
N LEU A 337 -3.23 -31.91 -1.16
CA LEU A 337 -2.75 -31.19 -2.32
C LEU A 337 -1.24 -31.34 -2.43
N THR A 338 -0.72 -31.30 -3.66
CA THR A 338 0.73 -31.37 -3.92
C THR A 338 1.22 -30.05 -4.49
N ALA A 339 2.13 -29.38 -3.79
CA ALA A 339 2.77 -28.16 -4.27
C ALA A 339 3.76 -28.45 -5.40
N SER A 340 4.11 -27.43 -6.16
CA SER A 340 4.98 -27.54 -7.35
C SER A 340 6.40 -28.06 -7.07
N ASN A 341 6.86 -28.05 -5.81
CA ASN A 341 8.10 -28.71 -5.39
C ASN A 341 7.92 -30.18 -4.96
N GLY A 342 6.72 -30.73 -5.10
CA GLY A 342 6.38 -32.12 -4.69
C GLY A 342 5.96 -32.29 -3.23
N LYS A 343 6.02 -31.21 -2.41
CA LYS A 343 5.59 -31.27 -1.01
C LYS A 343 4.08 -31.44 -0.92
N THR A 344 3.61 -32.38 -0.08
CA THR A 344 2.20 -32.68 0.09
C THR A 344 1.62 -31.96 1.31
N VAL A 345 0.38 -31.44 1.18
CA VAL A 345 -0.31 -30.65 2.20
C VAL A 345 -1.70 -31.22 2.44
N GLU A 346 -1.93 -31.73 3.66
CA GLU A 346 -3.26 -32.12 4.13
C GLU A 346 -4.09 -30.87 4.43
N ILE A 347 -5.30 -30.82 3.90
CA ILE A 347 -6.23 -29.71 4.08
C ILE A 347 -7.08 -29.97 5.32
N ASN A 348 -6.81 -29.27 6.39
CA ASN A 348 -7.64 -29.32 7.60
C ASN A 348 -8.50 -28.06 7.78
N ASN A 349 -8.32 -27.04 6.93
CA ASN A 349 -9.12 -25.82 6.89
C ASN A 349 -9.06 -25.20 5.49
N THR A 350 -10.20 -25.11 4.79
CA THR A 350 -10.28 -24.49 3.45
C THR A 350 -10.30 -22.96 3.49
N ASP A 351 -10.46 -22.34 4.67
CA ASP A 351 -10.33 -20.89 4.92
C ASP A 351 -8.85 -20.47 5.17
N ALA A 352 -7.92 -21.37 4.91
CA ALA A 352 -6.49 -21.12 4.94
C ALA A 352 -5.89 -21.36 3.54
N GLU A 353 -6.53 -20.83 2.54
CA GLU A 353 -6.29 -20.96 1.10
C GLU A 353 -5.13 -20.08 0.62
N GLY A 354 -5.01 -18.86 1.19
CA GLY A 354 -4.01 -17.88 0.75
C GLY A 354 -2.59 -18.41 0.83
N ARG A 355 -2.25 -19.13 1.90
CA ARG A 355 -0.91 -19.74 2.04
C ARG A 355 -0.66 -20.86 1.04
N LEU A 356 -1.70 -21.54 0.56
CA LEU A 356 -1.60 -22.58 -0.46
C LEU A 356 -1.25 -21.97 -1.83
N THR A 357 -1.90 -20.87 -2.20
CA THR A 357 -1.60 -20.14 -3.45
C THR A 357 -0.22 -19.49 -3.40
N LEU A 358 0.17 -18.93 -2.24
CA LEU A 358 1.50 -18.37 -2.02
C LEU A 358 2.60 -19.44 -2.09
N ALA A 359 2.35 -20.66 -1.59
CA ALA A 359 3.34 -21.75 -1.62
C ALA A 359 3.81 -22.04 -3.05
N ASP A 360 2.89 -22.20 -4.01
CA ASP A 360 3.25 -22.45 -5.41
C ASP A 360 3.88 -21.22 -6.06
N ALA A 361 3.45 -20.00 -5.70
CA ALA A 361 4.08 -18.78 -6.19
C ALA A 361 5.53 -18.62 -5.70
N MET A 362 5.81 -18.95 -4.43
CA MET A 362 7.16 -18.94 -3.85
C MET A 362 8.07 -19.97 -4.51
N VAL A 363 7.56 -21.19 -4.73
CA VAL A 363 8.32 -22.24 -5.43
C VAL A 363 8.63 -21.84 -6.87
N TYR A 364 7.65 -21.24 -7.57
CA TYR A 364 7.85 -20.70 -8.92
C TYR A 364 8.93 -19.60 -8.92
N ALA A 365 8.88 -18.67 -7.96
CA ALA A 365 9.90 -17.64 -7.81
C ALA A 365 11.29 -18.24 -7.68
N ALA A 366 11.46 -19.17 -6.75
CA ALA A 366 12.75 -19.78 -6.46
C ALA A 366 13.29 -20.60 -7.64
N SER A 367 12.42 -21.42 -8.30
CA SER A 367 12.84 -22.36 -9.34
C SER A 367 12.93 -21.76 -10.74
N THR A 368 12.20 -20.67 -11.04
CA THR A 368 12.13 -20.08 -12.38
C THR A 368 12.88 -18.75 -12.47
N ILE A 369 12.79 -17.91 -11.44
CA ILE A 369 13.40 -16.58 -11.43
C ILE A 369 14.77 -16.59 -10.77
N HIS A 370 14.98 -17.46 -9.77
CA HIS A 370 16.20 -17.53 -8.96
C HIS A 370 16.57 -16.17 -8.35
N PRO A 371 15.69 -15.57 -7.53
CA PRO A 371 15.92 -14.23 -7.00
C PRO A 371 16.92 -14.23 -5.85
N GLU A 372 17.54 -13.09 -5.61
CA GLU A 372 18.35 -12.85 -4.41
C GLU A 372 17.49 -12.69 -3.16
N LEU A 373 16.25 -12.19 -3.33
CA LEU A 373 15.27 -12.11 -2.24
C LEU A 373 13.84 -12.15 -2.76
N MET A 374 12.92 -12.62 -1.92
CA MET A 374 11.49 -12.54 -2.17
C MET A 374 10.74 -12.05 -0.95
N ILE A 375 9.69 -11.25 -1.18
CA ILE A 375 8.81 -10.73 -0.15
C ILE A 375 7.38 -11.04 -0.55
N ASP A 376 6.62 -11.68 0.34
CA ASP A 376 5.20 -11.90 0.09
C ASP A 376 4.32 -11.01 0.97
N PHE A 377 3.20 -10.59 0.39
CA PHE A 377 2.21 -9.69 0.98
C PHE A 377 0.84 -10.35 0.93
N ALA A 378 0.23 -10.53 2.08
CA ALA A 378 -1.04 -11.23 2.15
C ALA A 378 -1.94 -10.73 3.27
N THR A 379 -3.23 -10.63 3.00
CA THR A 379 -4.30 -10.58 3.99
C THR A 379 -4.48 -11.99 4.56
N LEU A 380 -3.48 -12.43 5.37
CA LEU A 380 -3.33 -13.86 5.59
C LEU A 380 -4.09 -14.35 6.82
N THR A 381 -4.04 -13.61 7.93
CA THR A 381 -4.57 -14.17 9.17
C THR A 381 -5.36 -13.16 10.00
N GLY A 382 -6.57 -13.56 10.43
CA GLY A 382 -7.29 -12.85 11.48
C GLY A 382 -6.53 -12.84 12.81
N ALA A 383 -5.65 -13.82 13.03
CA ALA A 383 -4.79 -13.87 14.21
C ALA A 383 -3.79 -12.71 14.27
N CYS A 384 -3.30 -12.21 13.12
CA CYS A 384 -2.46 -11.02 13.06
C CYS A 384 -3.25 -9.78 13.50
N ILE A 385 -4.50 -9.63 13.06
CA ILE A 385 -5.38 -8.53 13.48
C ILE A 385 -5.60 -8.55 15.00
N ILE A 386 -5.83 -9.73 15.57
CA ILE A 386 -6.03 -9.89 17.02
C ILE A 386 -4.76 -9.53 17.80
N ALA A 387 -3.59 -9.87 17.27
CA ALA A 387 -2.31 -9.61 17.94
C ALA A 387 -1.86 -8.16 17.84
N LEU A 388 -2.01 -7.51 16.68
CA LEU A 388 -1.41 -6.20 16.38
C LEU A 388 -2.45 -5.10 16.15
N GLY A 389 -3.73 -5.44 16.09
CA GLY A 389 -4.80 -4.51 15.76
C GLY A 389 -4.95 -4.27 14.25
N PRO A 390 -5.89 -3.37 13.86
CA PRO A 390 -6.26 -3.19 12.45
C PRO A 390 -5.37 -2.20 11.68
N ARG A 391 -4.26 -1.73 12.24
CA ARG A 391 -3.41 -0.71 11.60
C ARG A 391 -1.98 -1.16 11.37
N ILE A 392 -1.54 -2.19 12.07
CA ILE A 392 -0.15 -2.64 12.08
C ILE A 392 -0.04 -3.95 11.31
N ALA A 393 0.85 -4.00 10.31
CA ALA A 393 1.18 -5.23 9.60
C ALA A 393 2.13 -6.12 10.42
N GLY A 394 1.93 -7.43 10.35
CA GLY A 394 2.85 -8.41 10.94
C GLY A 394 3.99 -8.75 9.98
N VAL A 395 5.23 -8.71 10.44
CA VAL A 395 6.41 -9.02 9.62
C VAL A 395 7.13 -10.23 10.16
N MET A 396 7.37 -11.23 9.32
CA MET A 396 8.14 -12.43 9.64
C MET A 396 9.21 -12.66 8.57
N THR A 397 10.43 -13.04 8.96
CA THR A 397 11.54 -13.21 8.02
C THR A 397 12.58 -14.20 8.51
N ASN A 398 13.33 -14.76 7.57
CA ASN A 398 14.54 -15.56 7.81
C ASN A 398 15.83 -14.74 7.63
N ASP A 399 15.73 -13.40 7.44
CA ASP A 399 16.86 -12.54 7.09
C ASP A 399 16.84 -11.23 7.89
N GLU A 400 17.79 -11.06 8.80
CA GLU A 400 17.88 -9.88 9.67
C GLU A 400 18.26 -8.58 8.92
N PRO A 401 19.19 -8.58 7.96
CA PRO A 401 19.48 -7.39 7.16
C PRO A 401 18.26 -6.91 6.37
N LEU A 402 17.50 -7.82 5.76
CA LEU A 402 16.26 -7.47 5.05
C LEU A 402 15.22 -6.86 6.00
N TYR A 403 15.09 -7.40 7.22
CA TYR A 403 14.20 -6.81 8.21
C TYR A 403 14.58 -5.37 8.58
N ALA A 404 15.88 -5.11 8.75
CA ALA A 404 16.35 -3.77 9.06
C ALA A 404 16.07 -2.78 7.92
N ASP A 405 16.33 -3.18 6.65
CA ASP A 405 16.07 -2.36 5.47
C ASP A 405 14.56 -2.10 5.30
N TRP A 406 13.72 -3.13 5.53
CA TRP A 406 12.27 -3.02 5.50
C TRP A 406 11.72 -2.09 6.58
N THR A 407 12.22 -2.21 7.81
CA THR A 407 11.79 -1.35 8.93
C THR A 407 12.17 0.11 8.67
N ALA A 408 13.35 0.36 8.11
CA ALA A 408 13.75 1.71 7.71
C ALA A 408 12.85 2.27 6.59
N ALA A 409 12.47 1.44 5.61
CA ALA A 409 11.53 1.82 4.56
C ALA A 409 10.13 2.12 5.11
N ALA A 410 9.64 1.30 6.05
CA ALA A 410 8.36 1.50 6.74
C ALA A 410 8.35 2.81 7.54
N ALA A 411 9.43 3.11 8.25
CA ALA A 411 9.58 4.38 8.96
C ALA A 411 9.57 5.59 8.00
N ARG A 412 10.17 5.45 6.82
CA ARG A 412 10.13 6.51 5.79
C ARG A 412 8.76 6.68 5.17
N SER A 413 8.05 5.59 4.91
CA SER A 413 6.69 5.62 4.34
C SER A 413 5.62 6.02 5.36
N GLY A 414 5.88 5.85 6.67
CA GLY A 414 4.91 6.06 7.75
C GLY A 414 3.83 4.98 7.81
N GLU A 415 4.07 3.79 7.24
CA GLU A 415 3.21 2.61 7.38
C GLU A 415 3.69 1.77 8.57
N GLU A 416 2.78 1.47 9.50
CA GLU A 416 3.13 0.82 10.76
C GLU A 416 3.28 -0.69 10.60
N MET A 417 4.41 -1.24 11.09
CA MET A 417 4.72 -2.66 11.00
C MET A 417 5.39 -3.16 12.27
N TRP A 418 5.14 -4.42 12.62
CA TRP A 418 5.74 -5.04 13.79
C TRP A 418 6.19 -6.46 13.53
N ARG A 419 7.36 -6.82 14.07
CA ARG A 419 7.93 -8.16 13.91
C ARG A 419 7.19 -9.20 14.73
N LEU A 420 6.83 -10.32 14.10
CA LEU A 420 6.38 -11.54 14.73
C LEU A 420 7.47 -12.62 14.63
N PRO A 421 7.62 -13.48 15.65
CA PRO A 421 8.68 -14.50 15.68
C PRO A 421 8.35 -15.70 14.79
N LEU A 422 9.38 -16.47 14.40
CA LEU A 422 9.27 -17.76 13.70
C LEU A 422 9.93 -18.88 14.53
N PRO A 423 9.42 -19.25 15.71
CA PRO A 423 10.03 -20.25 16.56
C PRO A 423 9.85 -21.65 15.98
N GLY A 424 10.94 -22.36 15.72
CA GLY A 424 10.94 -23.66 15.03
C GLY A 424 10.14 -24.77 15.72
N ASN A 425 9.96 -24.68 17.05
CA ASN A 425 9.18 -25.68 17.81
C ASN A 425 7.68 -25.65 17.45
N LEU A 426 7.13 -24.54 16.98
CA LEU A 426 5.73 -24.47 16.55
C LEU A 426 5.49 -25.15 15.19
N LYS A 427 6.52 -25.54 14.43
CA LYS A 427 6.38 -26.39 13.24
C LYS A 427 5.75 -27.76 13.54
N GLU A 428 5.86 -28.23 14.79
CA GLU A 428 5.20 -29.46 15.23
C GLU A 428 3.66 -29.41 15.04
N GLN A 429 3.04 -28.24 15.13
CA GLN A 429 1.61 -28.06 14.91
C GLN A 429 1.21 -28.28 13.43
N LEU A 430 2.15 -28.17 12.50
CA LEU A 430 1.90 -28.38 11.08
C LEU A 430 2.12 -29.84 10.63
N LYS A 431 2.52 -30.76 11.51
CA LYS A 431 2.71 -32.16 11.16
C LYS A 431 1.40 -32.83 10.79
N SER A 432 1.42 -33.59 9.70
CA SER A 432 0.34 -34.46 9.25
C SER A 432 0.69 -35.95 9.53
N LYS A 433 -0.32 -36.78 9.54
CA LYS A 433 -0.15 -38.24 9.57
C LYS A 433 -0.26 -38.88 8.18
N VAL A 434 -0.73 -38.10 7.18
CA VAL A 434 -1.07 -38.60 5.84
C VAL A 434 -0.39 -37.81 4.72
N ALA A 435 0.26 -36.69 5.05
CA ALA A 435 0.99 -35.82 4.14
C ALA A 435 2.27 -35.30 4.82
N ASP A 436 3.10 -34.53 4.10
CA ASP A 436 4.29 -33.92 4.69
C ASP A 436 3.92 -32.88 5.76
N MET A 437 2.82 -32.17 5.55
CA MET A 437 2.35 -31.15 6.48
C MET A 437 0.85 -30.89 6.34
N ARG A 438 0.28 -30.13 7.31
CA ARG A 438 -1.09 -29.58 7.25
C ARG A 438 -1.05 -28.12 6.89
N ASN A 439 -2.14 -27.62 6.28
CA ASN A 439 -2.22 -26.19 5.92
C ASN A 439 -2.48 -25.28 7.13
N THR A 440 -2.95 -25.79 8.30
CA THR A 440 -3.05 -24.98 9.52
C THR A 440 -2.56 -25.75 10.75
N GLY A 441 -2.04 -24.99 11.73
CA GLY A 441 -1.79 -25.46 13.09
C GLY A 441 -3.05 -25.37 13.97
N GLU A 442 -2.83 -25.25 15.29
CA GLU A 442 -3.87 -25.00 16.26
C GLU A 442 -4.40 -23.56 16.18
N ARG A 443 -5.51 -23.29 16.90
CA ARG A 443 -6.12 -21.95 16.92
C ARG A 443 -5.17 -20.86 17.43
N TYR A 444 -4.34 -21.17 18.43
CA TYR A 444 -3.43 -20.18 19.03
C TYR A 444 -2.13 -20.08 18.25
N GLY A 445 -1.62 -18.87 18.10
CA GLY A 445 -0.41 -18.63 17.32
C GLY A 445 -0.62 -18.73 15.79
N GLY A 446 -1.85 -18.56 15.31
CA GLY A 446 -2.22 -18.78 13.90
C GLY A 446 -1.41 -17.94 12.90
N ALA A 447 -1.05 -16.70 13.23
CA ALA A 447 -0.17 -15.89 12.39
C ALA A 447 1.24 -16.50 12.29
N ILE A 448 1.77 -16.98 13.40
CA ILE A 448 3.11 -17.57 13.47
C ILE A 448 3.13 -18.90 12.68
N THR A 449 2.13 -19.76 12.86
CA THR A 449 2.06 -21.04 12.14
C THR A 449 1.83 -20.84 10.64
N ALA A 450 1.14 -19.74 10.22
CA ALA A 450 1.03 -19.36 8.83
C ALA A 450 2.39 -18.96 8.23
N GLY A 451 3.16 -18.12 8.91
CA GLY A 451 4.52 -17.78 8.51
C GLY A 451 5.45 -19.00 8.49
N LEU A 452 5.34 -19.89 9.47
CA LEU A 452 6.11 -21.14 9.48
C LEU A 452 5.73 -22.07 8.33
N PHE A 453 4.44 -22.13 7.95
CA PHE A 453 4.01 -22.83 6.75
C PHE A 453 4.71 -22.28 5.49
N LEU A 454 4.64 -20.96 5.28
CA LEU A 454 5.28 -20.31 4.13
C LEU A 454 6.80 -20.52 4.11
N SER A 455 7.46 -20.51 5.28
CA SER A 455 8.90 -20.74 5.37
C SER A 455 9.36 -22.08 4.79
N GLU A 456 8.47 -23.07 4.67
CA GLU A 456 8.75 -24.37 4.08
C GLU A 456 8.85 -24.33 2.53
N PHE A 457 8.45 -23.23 1.89
CA PHE A 457 8.42 -23.04 0.44
C PHE A 457 9.44 -22.02 -0.06
N THR A 458 10.30 -21.52 0.81
CA THR A 458 11.32 -20.50 0.46
C THR A 458 12.46 -21.04 -0.41
N GLN A 459 12.67 -22.35 -0.46
CA GLN A 459 13.75 -23.01 -1.21
C GLN A 459 15.16 -22.44 -0.89
N GLY A 460 15.35 -21.93 0.35
CA GLY A 460 16.60 -21.33 0.79
C GLY A 460 16.83 -19.88 0.36
N VAL A 461 15.90 -19.27 -0.36
CA VAL A 461 15.95 -17.84 -0.72
C VAL A 461 15.75 -16.98 0.52
N ARG A 462 16.43 -15.84 0.59
CA ARG A 462 16.17 -14.78 1.56
C ARG A 462 14.70 -14.34 1.42
N TRP A 463 13.95 -14.36 2.51
CA TRP A 463 12.50 -14.22 2.45
C TRP A 463 11.94 -13.38 3.60
N MET A 464 10.86 -12.68 3.27
CA MET A 464 10.03 -11.97 4.23
C MET A 464 8.56 -12.17 3.88
N HIS A 465 7.74 -12.41 4.91
CA HIS A 465 6.29 -12.36 4.85
C HIS A 465 5.77 -11.12 5.56
N VAL A 466 4.86 -10.40 4.91
CA VAL A 466 4.16 -9.25 5.46
C VAL A 466 2.66 -9.55 5.50
N ASP A 467 2.16 -9.86 6.70
CA ASP A 467 0.72 -10.09 6.93
C ASP A 467 0.02 -8.73 7.07
N ILE A 468 -0.68 -8.34 6.01
CA ILE A 468 -1.41 -7.08 5.90
C ILE A 468 -2.90 -7.22 6.23
N ALA A 469 -3.35 -8.32 6.82
CA ALA A 469 -4.75 -8.56 7.15
C ALA A 469 -5.37 -7.41 7.97
N GLY A 470 -4.60 -6.80 8.89
CA GLY A 470 -5.04 -5.64 9.66
C GLY A 470 -5.15 -4.38 8.81
N PRO A 471 -4.03 -3.85 8.29
CA PRO A 471 -4.01 -2.54 7.65
C PRO A 471 -4.52 -2.51 6.20
N ALA A 472 -4.82 -3.65 5.56
CA ALA A 472 -5.34 -3.67 4.18
C ALA A 472 -6.68 -2.95 4.03
N MET A 473 -7.49 -2.90 5.10
CA MET A 473 -8.81 -2.29 5.12
C MET A 473 -8.98 -1.31 6.27
N ALA A 474 -9.64 -0.19 6.00
CA ALA A 474 -10.08 0.77 6.99
C ALA A 474 -11.61 0.80 7.08
N SER A 475 -12.19 0.48 8.24
CA SER A 475 -13.62 0.66 8.49
C SER A 475 -14.00 2.13 8.74
N LYS A 476 -13.03 2.91 9.24
CA LYS A 476 -13.13 4.36 9.50
C LYS A 476 -11.86 5.05 9.03
N PRO A 477 -11.92 6.32 8.62
CA PRO A 477 -10.73 7.08 8.24
C PRO A 477 -9.70 7.10 9.38
N TRP A 478 -8.43 6.97 9.05
CA TRP A 478 -7.29 7.19 9.94
C TRP A 478 -6.07 7.60 9.13
N GLY A 479 -5.29 8.57 9.64
CA GLY A 479 -4.19 9.12 8.88
C GLY A 479 -4.66 9.57 7.49
N ILE A 480 -3.93 9.16 6.46
CA ILE A 480 -4.26 9.44 5.04
C ILE A 480 -5.18 8.38 4.42
N THR A 481 -5.73 7.45 5.21
CA THR A 481 -6.60 6.40 4.66
C THR A 481 -8.06 6.85 4.61
N THR A 482 -8.77 6.34 3.62
CA THR A 482 -10.23 6.44 3.50
C THR A 482 -10.85 5.08 3.84
N PRO A 483 -12.16 5.00 4.18
CA PRO A 483 -12.84 3.73 4.34
C PRO A 483 -12.70 2.84 3.09
N GLY A 484 -12.49 1.56 3.29
CA GLY A 484 -12.22 0.58 2.26
C GLY A 484 -10.74 0.19 2.18
N GLY A 485 -10.27 -0.22 1.01
CA GLY A 485 -8.88 -0.58 0.76
C GLY A 485 -7.93 0.58 1.00
N THR A 486 -6.84 0.32 1.73
CA THR A 486 -5.90 1.37 2.17
C THR A 486 -4.73 1.59 1.22
N GLY A 487 -4.37 0.56 0.44
CA GLY A 487 -3.19 0.53 -0.41
C GLY A 487 -1.89 0.17 0.33
N VAL A 488 -1.95 -0.18 1.64
CA VAL A 488 -0.80 -0.70 2.38
C VAL A 488 -0.40 -2.07 1.80
N PRO A 489 0.92 -2.34 1.57
CA PRO A 489 2.10 -1.56 1.91
C PRO A 489 2.82 -0.95 0.68
N VAL A 490 2.07 -0.42 -0.29
CA VAL A 490 2.65 0.10 -1.55
C VAL A 490 3.76 1.13 -1.30
N ALA A 491 3.53 2.08 -0.39
CA ALA A 491 4.51 3.12 -0.11
C ALA A 491 5.80 2.54 0.49
N THR A 492 5.70 1.56 1.40
CA THR A 492 6.87 0.88 1.97
C THR A 492 7.65 0.06 0.92
N ILE A 493 6.95 -0.66 0.03
CA ILE A 493 7.60 -1.38 -1.07
C ILE A 493 8.43 -0.41 -1.92
N LEU A 494 7.87 0.74 -2.27
CA LEU A 494 8.55 1.72 -3.10
C LEU A 494 9.71 2.41 -2.38
N GLU A 495 9.59 2.66 -1.08
CA GLU A 495 10.69 3.16 -0.25
C GLU A 495 11.84 2.15 -0.11
N LEU A 496 11.52 0.85 -0.04
CA LEU A 496 12.53 -0.21 -0.04
C LEU A 496 13.26 -0.26 -1.39
N LEU A 497 12.51 -0.31 -2.50
CA LEU A 497 13.09 -0.42 -3.85
C LEU A 497 13.85 0.84 -4.30
N ALA A 498 13.57 1.99 -3.70
CA ALA A 498 14.31 3.22 -3.95
C ALA A 498 15.59 3.36 -3.12
N GLY A 499 15.73 2.54 -2.08
CA GLY A 499 16.92 2.49 -1.22
C GLY A 499 17.93 1.43 -1.65
N ASP A 500 19.01 1.31 -0.88
CA ASP A 500 19.99 0.25 -1.04
C ASP A 500 19.61 -0.95 -0.17
N ILE A 501 19.18 -2.04 -0.82
CA ILE A 501 18.89 -3.30 -0.14
C ILE A 501 20.20 -4.06 0.05
N LYS A 502 20.53 -4.37 1.31
CA LYS A 502 21.73 -5.15 1.62
C LYS A 502 21.61 -6.56 1.04
N THR A 503 22.46 -6.88 0.07
CA THR A 503 22.41 -8.16 -0.66
C THR A 503 23.21 -9.27 -0.01
N THR A 504 24.09 -8.96 0.95
CA THR A 504 24.87 -9.95 1.71
C THR A 504 24.75 -9.67 3.21
N ALA A 505 24.66 -10.73 4.02
CA ALA A 505 24.92 -10.61 5.43
C ALA A 505 26.40 -10.18 5.61
N SER A 506 26.61 -8.93 6.04
CA SER A 506 27.92 -8.42 6.42
C SER A 506 28.35 -8.99 7.75
#